data_b0005c6092d58f20a2a2b237b1f33a79
#
_entry.id   b0005c6092d58f20a2a2b237b1f33a79
#
_cell.length_a   1.000
_cell.length_b   1.000
_cell.length_c   1.000
_cell.angle_alpha   90.00
_cell.angle_beta   90.00
_cell.angle_gamma   90.00
#
_symmetry.space_group_name_H-M   'P 1'
#
loop_
_entity.id
_entity.type
_entity.pdbx_description
1 polymer ?
#
loop_
_entity_poly.entity_id
_entity_poly.type
_entity_poly.pdbx_seq_one_letter_code
_entity_poly.pdbx_strand_id
1 'polypeptide(L)'
;KHRRRQRQMCIRDSRNLEETIFNTNVEATQAIARQLRLRNLGGIIIIDFIDMVSEEHRKRVLTSLETALSKDRVKTNINGFTQLGLVEMTRKRTRESIEHILCSGCPTCEGRGSVKTVETVCYEILREITRVNRAYDADNFVVYASPSVAETLLGDESHALAELEVFIGKQVRIQAEPLYIQEQFDVVMM
;
A
#
# COMPACT_ATOMS: atom_id res chain seq x y z
N LYS A 1 -10.94 -27.37 5.07
CA LYS A 1 -9.68 -27.54 4.30
C LYS A 1 -9.87 -28.20 2.91
N HIS A 2 -10.83 -29.14 2.76
CA HIS A 2 -11.06 -29.83 1.48
C HIS A 2 -11.69 -28.96 0.37
N ARG A 3 -12.62 -28.05 0.69
CA ARG A 3 -13.27 -27.18 -0.32
C ARG A 3 -12.31 -26.20 -1.02
N ARG A 4 -11.27 -25.72 -0.33
CA ARG A 4 -10.28 -24.79 -0.92
C ARG A 4 -9.30 -25.53 -1.86
N ARG A 5 -8.95 -26.78 -1.59
CA ARG A 5 -8.13 -27.61 -2.47
C ARG A 5 -8.87 -28.04 -3.75
N GLN A 6 -10.17 -28.31 -3.68
CA GLN A 6 -10.97 -28.67 -4.86
C GLN A 6 -11.10 -27.49 -5.85
N ARG A 7 -11.26 -26.23 -5.38
CA ARG A 7 -11.27 -25.06 -6.28
C ARG A 7 -9.94 -24.85 -7.01
N GLN A 8 -8.81 -25.04 -6.34
CA GLN A 8 -7.49 -24.95 -6.97
C GLN A 8 -7.22 -26.11 -7.96
N MET A 9 -7.75 -27.28 -7.72
CA MET A 9 -7.64 -28.44 -8.63
C MET A 9 -8.45 -28.23 -9.92
N CYS A 10 -9.65 -27.68 -9.84
CA CYS A 10 -10.47 -27.39 -11.04
C CYS A 10 -9.81 -26.37 -11.99
N ILE A 11 -9.04 -25.40 -11.48
CA ILE A 11 -8.31 -24.43 -12.29
C ILE A 11 -7.10 -25.08 -13.01
N ARG A 12 -6.49 -26.11 -12.43
CA ARG A 12 -5.36 -26.81 -13.03
C ARG A 12 -5.76 -27.86 -14.10
N ASP A 13 -6.98 -28.39 -14.03
CA ASP A 13 -7.43 -29.47 -14.89
C ASP A 13 -8.24 -28.99 -16.12
N SER A 14 -8.52 -27.70 -16.25
CA SER A 14 -9.21 -27.21 -17.44
C SER A 14 -8.23 -27.20 -18.63
N ARG A 15 -8.54 -28.02 -19.62
CA ARG A 15 -7.76 -28.18 -20.87
C ARG A 15 -7.81 -26.92 -21.75
N ASN A 16 -8.66 -25.97 -21.43
CA ASN A 16 -8.83 -24.69 -22.15
C ASN A 16 -8.62 -23.53 -21.19
N LEU A 17 -7.42 -22.94 -21.25
CA LEU A 17 -7.03 -21.79 -20.41
C LEU A 17 -8.01 -20.60 -20.58
N GLU A 18 -8.45 -20.34 -21.81
CA GLU A 18 -9.37 -19.22 -22.11
C GLU A 18 -10.74 -19.38 -21.44
N GLU A 19 -11.27 -20.61 -21.40
CA GLU A 19 -12.53 -20.91 -20.74
C GLU A 19 -12.39 -20.77 -19.22
N THR A 20 -11.26 -21.18 -18.66
CA THR A 20 -10.96 -21.00 -17.24
C THR A 20 -10.89 -19.52 -16.86
N ILE A 21 -10.21 -18.71 -17.65
CA ILE A 21 -10.13 -17.26 -17.48
C ILE A 21 -11.54 -16.65 -17.53
N PHE A 22 -12.31 -17.01 -18.54
CA PHE A 22 -13.70 -16.54 -18.68
C PHE A 22 -14.55 -16.87 -17.44
N ASN A 23 -14.55 -18.12 -16.99
CA ASN A 23 -15.32 -18.57 -15.84
C ASN A 23 -14.85 -17.87 -14.56
N THR A 24 -13.55 -17.67 -14.37
CA THR A 24 -12.98 -16.93 -13.23
C THR A 24 -13.46 -15.48 -13.24
N ASN A 25 -13.44 -14.82 -14.40
CA ASN A 25 -13.90 -13.44 -14.54
C ASN A 25 -15.41 -13.32 -14.27
N VAL A 26 -16.22 -14.27 -14.72
CA VAL A 26 -17.67 -14.32 -14.44
C VAL A 26 -17.92 -14.52 -12.94
N GLU A 27 -17.21 -15.41 -12.25
CA GLU A 27 -17.29 -15.54 -10.78
C GLU A 27 -16.90 -14.23 -10.08
N ALA A 28 -15.85 -13.58 -10.56
CA ALA A 28 -15.36 -12.31 -10.01
C ALA A 28 -16.44 -11.22 -10.07
N THR A 29 -17.26 -11.14 -11.13
CA THR A 29 -18.34 -10.13 -11.22
C THR A 29 -19.32 -10.21 -10.05
N GLN A 30 -19.68 -11.42 -9.63
CA GLN A 30 -20.57 -11.65 -8.50
C GLN A 30 -19.94 -11.23 -7.16
N ALA A 31 -18.65 -11.57 -7.00
CA ALA A 31 -17.88 -11.21 -5.81
C ALA A 31 -17.71 -9.68 -5.72
N ILE A 32 -17.34 -9.01 -6.82
CA ILE A 32 -17.18 -7.57 -6.92
C ILE A 32 -18.50 -6.86 -6.54
N ALA A 33 -19.59 -7.20 -7.20
CA ALA A 33 -20.88 -6.57 -6.93
C ALA A 33 -21.32 -6.75 -5.46
N ARG A 34 -21.01 -7.91 -4.86
CA ARG A 34 -21.28 -8.16 -3.44
C ARG A 34 -20.40 -7.28 -2.54
N GLN A 35 -19.08 -7.18 -2.84
CA GLN A 35 -18.16 -6.39 -2.03
C GLN A 35 -18.45 -4.89 -2.11
N LEU A 36 -18.81 -4.37 -3.28
CA LEU A 36 -19.19 -2.97 -3.45
C LEU A 36 -20.38 -2.60 -2.55
N ARG A 37 -21.39 -3.49 -2.46
CA ARG A 37 -22.54 -3.29 -1.60
C ARG A 37 -22.20 -3.42 -0.11
N LEU A 38 -21.51 -4.50 0.27
CA LEU A 38 -21.16 -4.77 1.67
C LEU A 38 -20.27 -3.68 2.26
N ARG A 39 -19.27 -3.24 1.51
CA ARG A 39 -18.31 -2.23 1.97
C ARG A 39 -18.75 -0.81 1.67
N ASN A 40 -19.90 -0.65 1.01
CA ASN A 40 -20.42 0.63 0.54
C ASN A 40 -19.40 1.47 -0.23
N LEU A 41 -18.64 0.82 -1.12
CA LEU A 41 -17.66 1.50 -1.96
C LEU A 41 -18.38 2.32 -3.05
N GLY A 42 -17.87 3.51 -3.32
CA GLY A 42 -18.48 4.41 -4.32
C GLY A 42 -17.46 5.42 -4.86
N GLY A 43 -17.84 6.08 -5.92
CA GLY A 43 -16.99 6.96 -6.71
C GLY A 43 -16.62 6.31 -8.04
N ILE A 44 -15.47 6.63 -8.57
CA ILE A 44 -14.88 5.99 -9.77
C ILE A 44 -14.26 4.67 -9.31
N ILE A 45 -14.58 3.60 -10.03
CA ILE A 45 -14.10 2.24 -9.75
C ILE A 45 -13.52 1.70 -11.03
N ILE A 46 -12.29 1.24 -10.97
CA ILE A 46 -11.60 0.57 -12.07
C ILE A 46 -11.44 -0.89 -11.70
N ILE A 47 -11.80 -1.78 -12.62
CA ILE A 47 -11.71 -3.23 -12.44
C ILE A 47 -10.75 -3.77 -13.50
N ASP A 48 -9.73 -4.47 -13.03
CA ASP A 48 -8.80 -5.22 -13.86
C ASP A 48 -9.22 -6.68 -13.87
N PHE A 49 -9.82 -7.12 -15.00
CA PHE A 49 -10.15 -8.52 -15.22
C PHE A 49 -8.97 -9.23 -15.88
N ILE A 50 -8.87 -10.54 -15.67
CA ILE A 50 -7.87 -11.33 -16.37
C ILE A 50 -8.10 -11.17 -17.88
N ASP A 51 -7.03 -10.94 -18.64
CA ASP A 51 -7.10 -10.68 -20.07
C ASP A 51 -7.84 -11.78 -20.83
N MET A 52 -8.75 -11.37 -21.70
CA MET A 52 -9.56 -12.25 -22.57
C MET A 52 -9.34 -11.86 -24.02
N VAL A 53 -9.03 -12.83 -24.86
CA VAL A 53 -8.85 -12.64 -26.31
C VAL A 53 -10.21 -12.46 -26.99
N SER A 54 -11.20 -13.28 -26.62
CA SER A 54 -12.53 -13.28 -27.22
C SER A 54 -13.36 -12.05 -26.82
N GLU A 55 -13.80 -11.28 -27.79
CA GLU A 55 -14.75 -10.17 -27.58
C GLU A 55 -16.11 -10.63 -27.03
N GLU A 56 -16.53 -11.84 -27.39
CA GLU A 56 -17.76 -12.43 -26.89
C GLU A 56 -17.64 -12.68 -25.38
N HIS A 57 -16.51 -13.20 -24.91
CA HIS A 57 -16.26 -13.39 -23.49
C HIS A 57 -16.26 -12.05 -22.73
N ARG A 58 -15.64 -11.02 -23.27
CA ARG A 58 -15.65 -9.66 -22.69
C ARG A 58 -17.08 -9.14 -22.54
N LYS A 59 -17.92 -9.26 -23.59
CA LYS A 59 -19.33 -8.84 -23.54
C LYS A 59 -20.13 -9.62 -22.50
N ARG A 60 -19.93 -10.93 -22.39
CA ARG A 60 -20.60 -11.78 -21.40
C ARG A 60 -20.20 -11.44 -19.97
N VAL A 61 -18.93 -11.13 -19.73
CA VAL A 61 -18.45 -10.67 -18.41
C VAL A 61 -19.08 -9.34 -18.05
N LEU A 62 -19.16 -8.37 -18.98
CA LEU A 62 -19.86 -7.09 -18.73
C LEU A 62 -21.34 -7.31 -18.41
N THR A 63 -22.05 -8.10 -19.21
CA THR A 63 -23.47 -8.41 -18.93
C THR A 63 -23.67 -9.08 -17.58
N SER A 64 -22.73 -9.97 -17.20
CA SER A 64 -22.76 -10.60 -15.87
C SER A 64 -22.58 -9.57 -14.76
N LEU A 65 -21.64 -8.63 -14.94
CA LEU A 65 -21.37 -7.55 -13.97
C LEU A 65 -22.60 -6.61 -13.85
N GLU A 66 -23.18 -6.19 -14.97
CA GLU A 66 -24.41 -5.37 -15.01
C GLU A 66 -25.56 -6.06 -14.30
N THR A 67 -25.76 -7.36 -14.58
CA THR A 67 -26.80 -8.17 -13.93
C THR A 67 -26.56 -8.30 -12.43
N ALA A 68 -25.31 -8.47 -12.00
CA ALA A 68 -24.97 -8.54 -10.57
C ALA A 68 -25.20 -7.20 -9.86
N LEU A 69 -24.90 -6.09 -10.53
CA LEU A 69 -25.07 -4.73 -10.02
C LEU A 69 -26.53 -4.24 -10.09
N SER A 70 -27.36 -4.77 -10.98
CA SER A 70 -28.80 -4.40 -11.05
C SER A 70 -29.55 -4.68 -9.74
N LYS A 71 -29.04 -5.59 -8.90
CA LYS A 71 -29.54 -5.87 -7.56
C LYS A 71 -29.18 -4.81 -6.52
N ASP A 72 -28.35 -3.84 -6.90
CA ASP A 72 -27.98 -2.73 -6.04
C ASP A 72 -29.01 -1.60 -6.15
N ARG A 73 -29.41 -1.04 -4.99
CA ARG A 73 -30.30 0.13 -4.95
C ARG A 73 -29.60 1.43 -5.31
N VAL A 74 -28.27 1.42 -5.34
CA VAL A 74 -27.45 2.60 -5.63
C VAL A 74 -27.21 2.69 -7.13
N LYS A 75 -27.38 3.89 -7.69
CA LYS A 75 -27.14 4.13 -9.11
C LYS A 75 -25.68 3.83 -9.48
N THR A 76 -25.51 2.93 -10.43
CA THR A 76 -24.23 2.56 -11.04
C THR A 76 -24.24 2.86 -12.53
N ASN A 77 -23.10 3.18 -13.09
CA ASN A 77 -22.90 3.38 -14.52
C ASN A 77 -21.63 2.63 -14.94
N ILE A 78 -21.71 1.79 -15.96
CA ILE A 78 -20.58 1.00 -16.48
C ILE A 78 -20.29 1.51 -17.89
N ASN A 79 -19.05 1.93 -18.14
CA ASN A 79 -18.62 2.45 -19.43
C ASN A 79 -18.09 1.35 -20.38
N GLY A 80 -17.87 0.13 -19.85
CA GLY A 80 -17.33 -1.00 -20.60
C GLY A 80 -15.81 -1.13 -20.48
N PHE A 81 -15.23 -1.96 -21.38
CA PHE A 81 -13.77 -2.13 -21.44
C PHE A 81 -13.09 -0.95 -22.11
N THR A 82 -12.03 -0.46 -21.52
CA THR A 82 -11.12 0.53 -22.11
C THR A 82 -10.20 -0.13 -23.14
N GLN A 83 -9.41 0.69 -23.85
CA GLN A 83 -8.35 0.19 -24.76
C GLN A 83 -7.26 -0.60 -24.02
N LEU A 84 -7.10 -0.35 -22.71
CA LEU A 84 -6.14 -1.06 -21.85
C LEU A 84 -6.72 -2.36 -21.26
N GLY A 85 -7.95 -2.75 -21.60
CA GLY A 85 -8.59 -3.95 -21.06
C GLY A 85 -9.23 -3.78 -19.67
N LEU A 86 -9.24 -2.55 -19.12
CA LEU A 86 -9.83 -2.24 -17.83
C LEU A 86 -11.33 -1.94 -17.97
N VAL A 87 -12.14 -2.31 -16.99
CA VAL A 87 -13.55 -1.91 -16.94
C VAL A 87 -13.71 -0.70 -16.02
N GLU A 88 -14.27 0.37 -16.58
CA GLU A 88 -14.57 1.59 -15.84
C GLU A 88 -16.02 1.62 -15.43
N MET A 89 -16.26 1.95 -14.17
CA MET A 89 -17.60 2.17 -13.67
C MET A 89 -17.65 3.28 -12.62
N THR A 90 -18.83 3.84 -12.44
CA THR A 90 -19.12 4.77 -11.35
C THR A 90 -20.25 4.23 -10.49
N ARG A 91 -20.13 4.39 -9.18
CA ARG A 91 -21.18 4.09 -8.22
C ARG A 91 -21.41 5.31 -7.32
N LYS A 92 -22.64 5.79 -7.23
CA LYS A 92 -22.95 6.97 -6.42
C LYS A 92 -22.60 6.73 -4.95
N ARG A 93 -21.87 7.66 -4.33
CA ARG A 93 -21.63 7.62 -2.88
C ARG A 93 -22.90 8.08 -2.17
N THR A 94 -23.52 7.21 -1.38
CA THR A 94 -24.69 7.53 -0.58
C THR A 94 -24.39 7.62 0.91
N ARG A 95 -23.31 6.97 1.35
CA ARG A 95 -22.79 6.94 2.72
C ARG A 95 -21.27 6.76 2.66
N GLU A 96 -20.60 6.93 3.77
CA GLU A 96 -19.19 6.59 3.93
C GLU A 96 -18.97 5.08 3.79
N SER A 97 -17.78 4.70 3.35
CA SER A 97 -17.40 3.28 3.27
C SER A 97 -17.27 2.68 4.67
N ILE A 98 -17.47 1.38 4.79
CA ILE A 98 -17.26 0.66 6.07
C ILE A 98 -15.84 0.86 6.59
N GLU A 99 -14.86 0.89 5.70
CA GLU A 99 -13.46 1.15 6.06
C GLU A 99 -13.29 2.51 6.76
N HIS A 100 -13.92 3.55 6.21
CA HIS A 100 -13.84 4.89 6.80
C HIS A 100 -14.53 4.99 8.18
N ILE A 101 -15.56 4.17 8.41
CA ILE A 101 -16.30 4.13 9.68
C ILE A 101 -15.56 3.30 10.73
N LEU A 102 -14.93 2.19 10.33
CA LEU A 102 -14.36 1.21 11.26
C LEU A 102 -12.85 1.32 11.46
N CYS A 103 -12.14 2.02 10.57
CA CYS A 103 -10.69 2.12 10.60
C CYS A 103 -10.25 3.55 10.81
N SER A 104 -9.18 3.73 11.56
CA SER A 104 -8.41 4.96 11.65
C SER A 104 -7.13 4.84 10.83
N GLY A 105 -6.51 5.98 10.49
CA GLY A 105 -5.21 5.98 9.84
C GLY A 105 -4.17 5.22 10.67
N CYS A 106 -3.32 4.46 10.01
CA CYS A 106 -2.23 3.75 10.70
C CYS A 106 -1.25 4.78 11.29
N PRO A 107 -0.98 4.78 12.62
CA PRO A 107 -0.08 5.77 13.22
C PRO A 107 1.37 5.61 12.76
N THR A 108 1.76 4.43 12.26
CA THR A 108 3.13 4.16 11.81
C THR A 108 3.41 4.68 10.41
N CYS A 109 2.48 4.49 9.46
CA CYS A 109 2.70 4.89 8.07
C CYS A 109 1.77 6.02 7.60
N GLU A 110 0.87 6.52 8.45
CA GLU A 110 -0.08 7.61 8.15
C GLU A 110 -0.89 7.37 6.86
N GLY A 111 -1.17 6.11 6.54
CA GLY A 111 -1.92 5.72 5.35
C GLY A 111 -1.08 5.47 4.10
N ARG A 112 0.25 5.60 4.16
CA ARG A 112 1.16 5.34 3.02
C ARG A 112 1.24 3.87 2.61
N GLY A 113 0.91 2.93 3.53
CA GLY A 113 0.98 1.48 3.30
C GLY A 113 2.37 0.88 3.39
N SER A 114 3.42 1.70 3.55
CA SER A 114 4.81 1.29 3.72
C SER A 114 5.54 2.23 4.67
N VAL A 115 6.60 1.76 5.29
CA VAL A 115 7.53 2.56 6.09
C VAL A 115 8.93 2.45 5.49
N LYS A 116 9.76 3.45 5.72
CA LYS A 116 11.16 3.44 5.30
C LYS A 116 11.91 2.34 6.05
N THR A 117 12.91 1.76 5.41
CA THR A 117 13.82 0.82 6.08
C THR A 117 14.67 1.52 7.12
N VAL A 118 15.18 0.77 8.08
CA VAL A 118 16.05 1.30 9.14
C VAL A 118 17.27 2.00 8.55
N GLU A 119 17.92 1.38 7.55
CA GLU A 119 19.07 1.94 6.86
C GLU A 119 18.74 3.27 6.17
N THR A 120 17.57 3.35 5.54
CA THR A 120 17.12 4.61 4.91
C THR A 120 16.99 5.72 5.94
N VAL A 121 16.46 5.43 7.12
CA VAL A 121 16.33 6.40 8.21
C VAL A 121 17.70 6.79 8.76
N CYS A 122 18.64 5.84 8.90
CA CYS A 122 20.02 6.13 9.28
C CYS A 122 20.66 7.15 8.34
N TYR A 123 20.55 6.94 7.03
CA TYR A 123 21.08 7.90 6.05
C TYR A 123 20.35 9.25 6.05
N GLU A 124 19.08 9.29 6.39
CA GLU A 124 18.37 10.56 6.57
C GLU A 124 18.89 11.32 7.79
N ILE A 125 19.17 10.63 8.89
CA ILE A 125 19.77 11.22 10.10
C ILE A 125 21.14 11.81 9.77
N LEU A 126 22.02 11.08 9.10
CA LEU A 126 23.35 11.57 8.71
C LEU A 126 23.27 12.82 7.82
N ARG A 127 22.32 12.85 6.88
CA ARG A 127 22.06 14.03 6.04
C ARG A 127 21.52 15.20 6.85
N GLU A 128 20.63 14.94 7.78
CA GLU A 128 20.04 15.97 8.63
C GLU A 128 21.10 16.61 9.54
N ILE A 129 21.98 15.80 10.16
CA ILE A 129 23.11 16.31 10.95
C ILE A 129 23.99 17.23 10.08
N THR A 130 24.32 16.78 8.86
CA THR A 130 25.11 17.58 7.92
C THR A 130 24.42 18.91 7.57
N ARG A 131 23.10 18.88 7.37
CA ARG A 131 22.26 20.06 7.08
C ARG A 131 22.27 21.03 8.23
N VAL A 132 22.04 20.54 9.46
CA VAL A 132 21.99 21.34 10.68
C VAL A 132 23.37 21.94 10.96
N ASN A 133 24.46 21.18 10.82
CA ASN A 133 25.82 21.66 11.02
C ASN A 133 26.22 22.80 10.06
N ARG A 134 25.65 22.82 8.83
CA ARG A 134 25.87 23.92 7.87
C ARG A 134 25.07 25.16 8.18
N ALA A 135 23.90 24.98 8.81
CA ALA A 135 22.95 26.06 9.07
C ALA A 135 23.22 26.75 10.41
N TYR A 136 23.76 26.04 11.38
CA TYR A 136 23.93 26.51 12.75
C TYR A 136 25.34 26.16 13.29
N ASP A 137 25.85 27.03 14.12
CA ASP A 137 27.08 26.78 14.86
C ASP A 137 26.74 26.12 16.19
N ALA A 138 26.99 24.82 16.30
CA ALA A 138 26.75 23.99 17.47
C ALA A 138 28.03 23.28 17.86
N ASP A 139 28.29 23.03 19.14
CA ASP A 139 29.48 22.32 19.58
C ASP A 139 29.38 20.81 19.37
N ASN A 140 28.24 20.22 19.65
CA ASN A 140 27.97 18.80 19.51
C ASN A 140 26.52 18.54 19.10
N PHE A 141 26.22 17.30 18.72
CA PHE A 141 24.88 16.86 18.38
C PHE A 141 24.40 15.69 19.24
N VAL A 142 23.11 15.67 19.57
CA VAL A 142 22.41 14.50 20.13
C VAL A 142 21.29 14.12 19.17
N VAL A 143 21.25 12.85 18.80
CA VAL A 143 20.19 12.28 17.95
C VAL A 143 19.32 11.37 18.80
N TYR A 144 18.06 11.66 18.87
CA TYR A 144 17.05 10.75 19.40
C TYR A 144 16.43 9.99 18.23
N ALA A 145 16.40 8.66 18.33
CA ALA A 145 15.83 7.81 17.31
C ALA A 145 15.17 6.57 17.90
N SER A 146 14.36 5.86 17.12
CA SER A 146 13.80 4.58 17.57
C SER A 146 14.90 3.58 17.94
N PRO A 147 14.64 2.61 18.84
CA PRO A 147 15.63 1.66 19.29
C PRO A 147 16.33 0.91 18.16
N SER A 148 15.59 0.46 17.14
CA SER A 148 16.15 -0.24 15.98
C SER A 148 17.11 0.62 15.15
N VAL A 149 16.77 1.90 14.96
CA VAL A 149 17.60 2.85 14.22
C VAL A 149 18.86 3.20 15.02
N ALA A 150 18.71 3.42 16.33
CA ALA A 150 19.86 3.68 17.20
C ALA A 150 20.85 2.50 17.25
N GLU A 151 20.33 1.27 17.32
CA GLU A 151 21.15 0.05 17.28
C GLU A 151 21.91 -0.08 15.95
N THR A 152 21.25 0.16 14.81
CA THR A 152 21.88 0.11 13.49
C THR A 152 22.94 1.20 13.33
N LEU A 153 22.68 2.45 13.77
CA LEU A 153 23.66 3.54 13.72
C LEU A 153 24.90 3.28 14.55
N LEU A 154 24.75 2.62 15.71
CA LEU A 154 25.87 2.28 16.60
C LEU A 154 26.57 0.97 16.21
N GLY A 155 25.92 0.12 15.42
CA GLY A 155 26.40 -1.17 14.94
C GLY A 155 26.82 -1.12 13.47
N ASP A 156 25.92 -1.53 12.60
CA ASP A 156 26.20 -1.75 11.17
C ASP A 156 26.63 -0.46 10.44
N GLU A 157 26.05 0.68 10.80
CA GLU A 157 26.36 1.99 10.20
C GLU A 157 27.33 2.83 11.03
N SER A 158 27.98 2.24 12.03
CA SER A 158 28.94 2.94 12.90
C SER A 158 30.10 3.58 12.16
N HIS A 159 30.54 2.97 11.06
CA HIS A 159 31.58 3.50 10.21
C HIS A 159 31.15 4.81 9.53
N ALA A 160 29.95 4.84 8.97
CA ALA A 160 29.39 6.03 8.34
C ALA A 160 29.19 7.18 9.34
N LEU A 161 28.78 6.84 10.58
CA LEU A 161 28.66 7.81 11.66
C LEU A 161 30.04 8.39 12.04
N ALA A 162 31.07 7.55 12.20
CA ALA A 162 32.41 8.00 12.51
C ALA A 162 33.03 8.86 11.40
N GLU A 163 32.81 8.52 10.12
CA GLU A 163 33.21 9.36 8.99
C GLU A 163 32.55 10.73 9.02
N LEU A 164 31.28 10.76 9.36
CA LEU A 164 30.52 12.01 9.51
C LEU A 164 31.10 12.87 10.65
N GLU A 165 31.39 12.29 11.82
CA GLU A 165 31.99 13.02 12.95
C GLU A 165 33.35 13.65 12.58
N VAL A 166 34.18 12.91 11.85
CA VAL A 166 35.45 13.42 11.32
C VAL A 166 35.20 14.57 10.33
N PHE A 167 34.22 14.42 9.45
CA PHE A 167 33.89 15.43 8.43
C PHE A 167 33.39 16.73 9.04
N ILE A 168 32.51 16.66 10.05
CA ILE A 168 31.96 17.86 10.72
C ILE A 168 32.85 18.40 11.83
N GLY A 169 33.83 17.60 12.31
CA GLY A 169 34.72 17.95 13.42
C GLY A 169 34.04 18.02 14.78
N LYS A 170 32.88 17.35 14.96
CA LYS A 170 32.04 17.43 16.16
C LYS A 170 31.54 16.03 16.52
N GLN A 171 31.26 15.82 17.81
CA GLN A 171 30.71 14.54 18.28
C GLN A 171 29.21 14.43 18.08
N VAL A 172 28.74 13.23 17.77
CA VAL A 172 27.32 12.89 17.60
C VAL A 172 26.97 11.78 18.60
N ARG A 173 26.13 12.10 19.57
CA ARG A 173 25.63 11.13 20.54
C ARG A 173 24.32 10.56 20.06
N ILE A 174 24.20 9.24 19.93
CA ILE A 174 22.95 8.55 19.59
C ILE A 174 22.27 8.10 20.87
N GLN A 175 20.96 8.39 20.99
CA GLN A 175 20.14 8.02 22.12
C GLN A 175 18.85 7.36 21.63
N ALA A 176 18.57 6.14 22.09
CA ALA A 176 17.34 5.43 21.79
C ALA A 176 16.17 6.03 22.55
N GLU A 177 15.09 6.35 21.83
CA GLU A 177 13.82 6.79 22.40
C GLU A 177 12.73 5.71 22.14
N PRO A 178 12.33 4.96 23.18
CA PRO A 178 11.41 3.82 23.04
C PRO A 178 10.02 4.17 22.49
N LEU A 179 9.60 5.44 22.63
CA LEU A 179 8.29 5.89 22.15
C LEU A 179 8.29 6.29 20.66
N TYR A 180 9.46 6.41 20.04
CA TYR A 180 9.54 6.79 18.63
C TYR A 180 9.22 5.62 17.72
N ILE A 181 8.43 5.91 16.69
CA ILE A 181 8.25 4.99 15.55
C ILE A 181 9.52 4.96 14.69
N GLN A 182 9.65 3.93 13.86
CA GLN A 182 10.89 3.70 13.07
C GLN A 182 11.39 4.90 12.25
N GLU A 183 10.49 5.71 11.72
CA GLU A 183 10.84 6.88 10.89
C GLU A 183 11.03 8.17 11.70
N GLN A 184 10.75 8.13 12.99
CA GLN A 184 10.83 9.33 13.83
C GLN A 184 12.22 9.47 14.41
N PHE A 185 12.80 10.65 14.25
CA PHE A 185 14.05 11.05 14.88
C PHE A 185 14.10 12.56 15.08
N ASP A 186 14.92 12.99 16.04
CA ASP A 186 15.22 14.40 16.29
C ASP A 186 16.72 14.59 16.39
N VAL A 187 17.22 15.66 15.77
CA VAL A 187 18.61 16.10 15.87
C VAL A 187 18.67 17.37 16.71
N VAL A 188 19.27 17.27 17.88
CA VAL A 188 19.37 18.37 18.85
C VAL A 188 20.81 18.87 18.93
N MET A 189 20.95 20.18 18.89
CA MET A 189 22.23 20.87 19.08
C MET A 189 22.53 21.05 20.55
N MET A 190 23.78 20.83 20.93
CA MET A 190 24.29 21.08 22.29
C MET A 190 25.44 22.08 22.26
#